data_3efe37a40f9605420469f6c369872e08
#
_entry.id   3efe37a40f9605420469f6c369872e08
#
_cell.length_a   1.000
_cell.length_b   1.000
_cell.length_c   1.000
_cell.angle_alpha   90.00
_cell.angle_beta   90.00
_cell.angle_gamma   90.00
#
_symmetry.space_group_name_H-M   'P 1'
#
loop_
_entity.id
_entity.type
_entity.pdbx_description
1 polymer ?
#
loop_
_entity_poly.entity_id
_entity_poly.type
_entity_poly.pdbx_seq_one_letter_code
_entity_poly.pdbx_strand_id
1 'polypeptide(L)'
;MNWLESLLWDPSSVAHIVCLYAFVISVGVLLGKIKIFGVSLGVTFVLFAGILMGHFGFTGETHILHFIREFGLILFVFCIGLQVGPSFFSSFKKGGMRLNMLAVGIVLLNIAVALSIYFIDGGIDLPMIVGILYGAVTNTPGLGAAQEALNQINYTGDPIALGYACAYPLGVVGIIGSIIAIRYICRVNLKKEEQELNTQEADVKHQPHMLHLEVRNESISGKTLLQIKDFLGRPFVCSRIRLSLIHISEPTRRSYIS
;
A
#
# COMPACT_ATOMS: atom_id res chain seq x y z
N MET A 1 -37.94 13.64 -12.79
CA MET A 1 -37.10 12.55 -12.28
C MET A 1 -36.85 12.81 -10.80
N ASN A 2 -37.17 11.85 -9.97
CA ASN A 2 -36.89 11.98 -8.54
C ASN A 2 -35.37 11.96 -8.34
N TRP A 3 -34.84 12.81 -7.48
CA TRP A 3 -33.38 12.89 -7.20
C TRP A 3 -32.79 11.50 -6.85
N LEU A 4 -33.58 10.59 -6.27
CA LEU A 4 -33.21 9.21 -5.99
C LEU A 4 -32.99 8.38 -7.28
N GLU A 5 -33.79 8.61 -8.32
CA GLU A 5 -33.61 7.91 -9.60
C GLU A 5 -32.32 8.36 -10.29
N SER A 6 -32.01 9.64 -10.28
CA SER A 6 -30.75 10.14 -10.84
C SER A 6 -29.53 9.66 -10.04
N LEU A 7 -29.66 9.54 -8.72
CA LEU A 7 -28.61 9.02 -7.86
C LEU A 7 -28.32 7.54 -8.13
N LEU A 8 -29.35 6.74 -8.41
CA LEU A 8 -29.21 5.29 -8.53
C LEU A 8 -28.99 4.82 -9.98
N TRP A 9 -29.49 5.56 -10.99
CA TRP A 9 -29.57 5.04 -12.36
C TRP A 9 -29.05 6.00 -13.45
N ASP A 10 -28.63 7.22 -13.11
CA ASP A 10 -28.12 8.17 -14.09
C ASP A 10 -26.60 8.09 -14.23
N PRO A 11 -26.07 7.45 -15.29
CA PRO A 11 -24.63 7.29 -15.48
C PRO A 11 -23.87 8.60 -15.68
N SER A 12 -24.57 9.69 -16.05
CA SER A 12 -23.98 11.01 -16.25
C SER A 12 -23.84 11.79 -14.95
N SER A 13 -24.51 11.35 -13.88
CA SER A 13 -24.47 12.03 -12.58
C SER A 13 -23.20 11.72 -11.82
N VAL A 14 -22.46 12.76 -11.44
CA VAL A 14 -21.29 12.63 -10.54
C VAL A 14 -21.67 11.95 -9.22
N ALA A 15 -22.85 12.26 -8.68
CA ALA A 15 -23.34 11.68 -7.44
C ALA A 15 -23.55 10.17 -7.58
N HIS A 16 -24.13 9.71 -8.70
CA HIS A 16 -24.26 8.29 -9.02
C HIS A 16 -22.91 7.58 -9.01
N ILE A 17 -21.94 8.13 -9.74
CA ILE A 17 -20.60 7.53 -9.85
C ILE A 17 -19.90 7.46 -8.49
N VAL A 18 -19.97 8.53 -7.68
CA VAL A 18 -19.40 8.53 -6.32
C VAL A 18 -20.06 7.48 -5.42
N CYS A 19 -21.40 7.35 -5.48
CA CYS A 19 -22.15 6.33 -4.73
C CYS A 19 -21.76 4.91 -5.19
N LEU A 20 -21.62 4.70 -6.50
CA LEU A 20 -21.19 3.42 -7.07
C LEU A 20 -19.79 3.05 -6.57
N TYR A 21 -18.83 3.98 -6.63
CA TYR A 21 -17.49 3.76 -6.09
C TYR A 21 -17.49 3.46 -4.59
N ALA A 22 -18.23 4.25 -3.81
CA ALA A 22 -18.35 4.03 -2.36
C ALA A 22 -18.93 2.64 -2.05
N PHE A 23 -19.92 2.19 -2.81
CA PHE A 23 -20.52 0.87 -2.68
C PHE A 23 -19.51 -0.23 -3.03
N VAL A 24 -18.86 -0.14 -4.20
CA VAL A 24 -17.85 -1.10 -4.66
C VAL A 24 -16.68 -1.22 -3.69
N ILE A 25 -16.16 -0.08 -3.22
CA ILE A 25 -15.09 -0.06 -2.22
C ILE A 25 -15.54 -0.71 -0.92
N SER A 26 -16.72 -0.37 -0.42
CA SER A 26 -17.25 -0.92 0.83
C SER A 26 -17.44 -2.43 0.75
N VAL A 27 -18.06 -2.92 -0.31
CA VAL A 27 -18.27 -4.37 -0.55
C VAL A 27 -16.91 -5.06 -0.71
N GLY A 28 -16.02 -4.50 -1.51
CA GLY A 28 -14.69 -5.06 -1.75
C GLY A 28 -13.85 -5.16 -0.46
N VAL A 29 -13.86 -4.11 0.37
CA VAL A 29 -13.17 -4.11 1.67
C VAL A 29 -13.79 -5.12 2.64
N LEU A 30 -15.11 -5.24 2.68
CA LEU A 30 -15.79 -6.23 3.52
C LEU A 30 -15.43 -7.66 3.09
N LEU A 31 -15.49 -7.96 1.80
CA LEU A 31 -15.08 -9.25 1.25
C LEU A 31 -13.59 -9.52 1.49
N GLY A 32 -12.75 -8.49 1.40
CA GLY A 32 -11.32 -8.57 1.66
C GLY A 32 -10.93 -8.97 3.09
N LYS A 33 -11.85 -8.83 4.06
CA LYS A 33 -11.66 -9.30 5.44
C LYS A 33 -11.85 -10.82 5.60
N ILE A 34 -12.46 -11.46 4.63
CA ILE A 34 -12.67 -12.92 4.63
C ILE A 34 -11.31 -13.60 4.50
N LYS A 35 -11.00 -14.47 5.43
CA LYS A 35 -9.76 -15.27 5.42
C LYS A 35 -10.04 -16.63 4.79
N ILE A 36 -9.39 -16.93 3.68
CA ILE A 36 -9.42 -18.23 3.03
C ILE A 36 -8.10 -18.94 3.36
N PHE A 37 -8.16 -20.09 4.03
CA PHE A 37 -6.98 -20.81 4.53
C PHE A 37 -6.01 -19.98 5.39
N GLY A 38 -6.56 -18.99 6.14
CA GLY A 38 -5.75 -18.13 7.00
C GLY A 38 -5.16 -16.90 6.29
N VAL A 39 -5.35 -16.76 4.98
CA VAL A 39 -4.89 -15.63 4.16
C VAL A 39 -6.06 -14.75 3.78
N SER A 40 -5.93 -13.43 3.98
CA SER A 40 -6.90 -12.44 3.49
C SER A 40 -6.39 -11.84 2.18
N LEU A 41 -7.25 -11.75 1.18
CA LEU A 41 -6.93 -11.11 -0.09
C LEU A 41 -6.99 -9.56 -0.02
N GLY A 42 -7.37 -9.03 1.14
CA GLY A 42 -7.33 -7.60 1.43
C GLY A 42 -8.14 -6.74 0.46
N VAL A 43 -7.60 -5.55 0.17
CA VAL A 43 -8.25 -4.54 -0.70
C VAL A 43 -8.38 -4.97 -2.15
N THR A 44 -7.76 -6.06 -2.56
CA THR A 44 -7.86 -6.61 -3.92
C THR A 44 -9.28 -6.98 -4.31
N PHE A 45 -10.11 -7.38 -3.34
CA PHE A 45 -11.51 -7.65 -3.61
C PHE A 45 -12.28 -6.44 -4.14
N VAL A 46 -11.80 -5.22 -3.95
CA VAL A 46 -12.38 -4.02 -4.55
C VAL A 46 -12.33 -4.10 -6.09
N LEU A 47 -11.22 -4.60 -6.65
CA LEU A 47 -11.12 -4.83 -8.09
C LEU A 47 -12.18 -5.82 -8.58
N PHE A 48 -12.30 -6.97 -7.91
CA PHE A 48 -13.28 -7.99 -8.31
C PHE A 48 -14.72 -7.52 -8.11
N ALA A 49 -15.00 -6.77 -7.05
CA ALA A 49 -16.30 -6.13 -6.87
C ALA A 49 -16.60 -5.13 -8.01
N GLY A 50 -15.61 -4.35 -8.44
CA GLY A 50 -15.73 -3.44 -9.57
C GLY A 50 -16.01 -4.18 -10.90
N ILE A 51 -15.29 -5.26 -11.17
CA ILE A 51 -15.52 -6.11 -12.36
C ILE A 51 -16.94 -6.67 -12.36
N LEU A 52 -17.39 -7.17 -11.21
CA LEU A 52 -18.74 -7.72 -11.06
C LEU A 52 -19.82 -6.66 -11.30
N MET A 53 -19.66 -5.45 -10.77
CA MET A 53 -20.60 -4.35 -11.00
C MET A 53 -20.60 -3.91 -12.47
N GLY A 54 -19.42 -3.83 -13.10
CA GLY A 54 -19.33 -3.58 -14.55
C GLY A 54 -20.04 -4.66 -15.39
N HIS A 55 -19.91 -5.93 -14.99
CA HIS A 55 -20.62 -7.04 -15.65
C HIS A 55 -22.15 -6.90 -15.55
N PHE A 56 -22.67 -6.38 -14.44
CA PHE A 56 -24.11 -6.09 -14.28
C PHE A 56 -24.57 -4.82 -15.00
N GLY A 57 -23.70 -4.17 -15.75
CA GLY A 57 -24.01 -2.99 -16.55
C GLY A 57 -23.98 -1.67 -15.79
N PHE A 58 -23.48 -1.65 -14.54
CA PHE A 58 -23.26 -0.41 -13.84
C PHE A 58 -22.03 0.30 -14.42
N THR A 59 -22.27 1.38 -15.12
CA THR A 59 -21.23 2.18 -15.79
C THR A 59 -21.40 3.64 -15.40
N GLY A 60 -20.40 4.46 -15.70
CA GLY A 60 -20.44 5.89 -15.50
C GLY A 60 -19.87 6.63 -16.70
N GLU A 61 -20.05 7.94 -16.74
CA GLU A 61 -19.50 8.76 -17.79
C GLU A 61 -17.97 8.63 -17.86
N THR A 62 -17.46 8.38 -19.07
CA THR A 62 -16.04 8.05 -19.30
C THR A 62 -15.10 9.15 -18.80
N HIS A 63 -15.44 10.43 -18.96
CA HIS A 63 -14.60 11.54 -18.50
C HIS A 63 -14.47 11.58 -16.99
N ILE A 64 -15.56 11.32 -16.26
CA ILE A 64 -15.56 11.31 -14.79
C ILE A 64 -14.80 10.10 -14.28
N LEU A 65 -15.00 8.94 -14.88
CA LEU A 65 -14.25 7.72 -14.52
C LEU A 65 -12.74 7.90 -14.76
N HIS A 66 -12.36 8.52 -15.86
CA HIS A 66 -10.97 8.82 -16.18
C HIS A 66 -10.37 9.77 -15.14
N PHE A 67 -11.04 10.86 -14.82
CA PHE A 67 -10.58 11.80 -13.77
C PHE A 67 -10.40 11.10 -12.40
N ILE A 68 -11.37 10.30 -11.96
CA ILE A 68 -11.29 9.61 -10.67
C ILE A 68 -10.13 8.61 -10.67
N ARG A 69 -9.90 7.90 -11.78
CA ARG A 69 -8.77 6.97 -11.92
C ARG A 69 -7.43 7.69 -11.79
N GLU A 70 -7.21 8.78 -12.53
CA GLU A 70 -5.98 9.56 -12.49
C GLU A 70 -5.75 10.16 -11.11
N PHE A 71 -6.76 10.80 -10.55
CA PHE A 71 -6.68 11.38 -9.22
C PHE A 71 -6.37 10.31 -8.15
N GLY A 72 -7.02 9.15 -8.23
CA GLY A 72 -6.75 8.01 -7.36
C GLY A 72 -5.32 7.49 -7.49
N LEU A 73 -4.78 7.42 -8.71
CA LEU A 73 -3.40 7.01 -8.96
C LEU A 73 -2.40 8.01 -8.37
N ILE A 74 -2.62 9.31 -8.56
CA ILE A 74 -1.79 10.37 -7.98
C ILE A 74 -1.78 10.28 -6.45
N LEU A 75 -2.95 10.17 -5.81
CA LEU A 75 -3.07 10.01 -4.37
C LEU A 75 -2.35 8.75 -3.87
N PHE A 76 -2.49 7.65 -4.58
CA PHE A 76 -1.84 6.38 -4.24
C PHE A 76 -0.32 6.53 -4.25
N VAL A 77 0.26 7.06 -5.32
CA VAL A 77 1.72 7.27 -5.43
C VAL A 77 2.22 8.25 -4.36
N PHE A 78 1.48 9.33 -4.10
CA PHE A 78 1.81 10.30 -3.07
C PHE A 78 1.82 9.66 -1.67
N CYS A 79 0.79 8.90 -1.31
CA CYS A 79 0.70 8.23 -0.02
C CYS A 79 1.83 7.21 0.18
N ILE A 80 2.18 6.44 -0.86
CA ILE A 80 3.33 5.53 -0.81
C ILE A 80 4.63 6.33 -0.61
N GLY A 81 4.82 7.43 -1.34
CA GLY A 81 5.98 8.30 -1.18
C GLY A 81 6.14 8.82 0.25
N LEU A 82 5.05 9.27 0.88
CA LEU A 82 5.04 9.71 2.28
C LEU A 82 5.38 8.56 3.25
N GLN A 83 4.87 7.37 2.99
CA GLN A 83 5.09 6.21 3.87
C GLN A 83 6.53 5.68 3.77
N VAL A 84 7.08 5.59 2.57
CA VAL A 84 8.38 4.96 2.30
C VAL A 84 9.52 5.97 2.42
N GLY A 85 9.27 7.26 2.09
CA GLY A 85 10.29 8.31 2.02
C GLY A 85 11.23 8.39 3.22
N PRO A 86 10.73 8.43 4.46
CA PRO A 86 11.58 8.54 5.65
C PRO A 86 12.58 7.40 5.83
N SER A 87 12.21 6.18 5.40
CA SER A 87 13.05 4.99 5.54
C SER A 87 13.87 4.66 4.29
N PHE A 88 13.57 5.30 3.15
CA PHE A 88 14.15 4.96 1.86
C PHE A 88 15.69 5.01 1.88
N PHE A 89 16.26 6.17 2.23
CA PHE A 89 17.72 6.32 2.25
C PHE A 89 18.41 5.51 3.35
N SER A 90 17.74 5.24 4.46
CA SER A 90 18.30 4.41 5.52
C SER A 90 18.38 2.93 5.13
N SER A 91 17.50 2.47 4.27
CA SER A 91 17.49 1.10 3.77
C SER A 91 18.74 0.75 2.95
N PHE A 92 19.41 1.73 2.32
CA PHE A 92 20.66 1.51 1.58
C PHE A 92 21.87 1.33 2.49
N LYS A 93 21.85 1.84 3.73
CA LYS A 93 23.06 1.92 4.59
C LYS A 93 23.35 0.67 5.43
N LYS A 94 22.38 -0.22 5.70
CA LYS A 94 22.51 -1.32 6.67
C LYS A 94 22.24 -2.70 6.08
N GLY A 95 23.02 -3.13 5.10
CA GLY A 95 22.84 -4.44 4.48
C GLY A 95 21.68 -4.51 3.48
N GLY A 96 20.89 -3.44 3.36
CA GLY A 96 19.76 -3.33 2.44
C GLY A 96 20.17 -3.38 0.95
N MET A 97 21.45 -3.10 0.64
CA MET A 97 21.95 -3.19 -0.73
C MET A 97 21.78 -4.59 -1.34
N ARG A 98 22.01 -5.65 -0.56
CA ARG A 98 21.79 -7.04 -1.02
C ARG A 98 20.32 -7.31 -1.33
N LEU A 99 19.43 -6.86 -0.44
CA LEU A 99 17.97 -7.01 -0.64
C LEU A 99 17.48 -6.19 -1.84
N ASN A 100 18.00 -4.97 -2.01
CA ASN A 100 17.67 -4.14 -3.17
C ASN A 100 18.18 -4.77 -4.48
N MET A 101 19.39 -5.33 -4.51
CA MET A 101 19.89 -6.05 -5.67
C MET A 101 19.03 -7.28 -6.02
N LEU A 102 18.60 -8.04 -4.99
CA LEU A 102 17.69 -9.17 -5.20
C LEU A 102 16.33 -8.70 -5.72
N ALA A 103 15.79 -7.62 -5.19
CA ALA A 103 14.51 -7.05 -5.66
C ALA A 103 14.61 -6.61 -7.13
N VAL A 104 15.68 -5.90 -7.51
CA VAL A 104 15.94 -5.53 -8.90
C VAL A 104 16.08 -6.76 -9.78
N GLY A 105 16.82 -7.79 -9.32
CA GLY A 105 16.98 -9.05 -10.02
C GLY A 105 15.64 -9.76 -10.28
N ILE A 106 14.75 -9.80 -9.28
CA ILE A 106 13.41 -10.38 -9.42
C ILE A 106 12.58 -9.60 -10.45
N VAL A 107 12.60 -8.26 -10.41
CA VAL A 107 11.87 -7.43 -11.38
C VAL A 107 12.37 -7.68 -12.80
N LEU A 108 13.70 -7.67 -13.02
CA LEU A 108 14.29 -7.92 -14.33
C LEU A 108 13.99 -9.34 -14.83
N LEU A 109 14.02 -10.34 -13.95
CA LEU A 109 13.67 -11.71 -14.30
C LEU A 109 12.20 -11.82 -14.71
N ASN A 110 11.28 -11.18 -14.01
CA ASN A 110 9.87 -11.14 -14.38
C ASN A 110 9.64 -10.50 -15.76
N ILE A 111 10.34 -9.40 -16.05
CA ILE A 111 10.29 -8.76 -17.38
C ILE A 111 10.86 -9.71 -18.45
N ALA A 112 11.98 -10.35 -18.18
CA ALA A 112 12.58 -11.30 -19.12
C ALA A 112 11.66 -12.49 -19.43
N VAL A 113 10.99 -13.02 -18.40
CA VAL A 113 9.97 -14.10 -18.58
C VAL A 113 8.80 -13.60 -19.42
N ALA A 114 8.24 -12.42 -19.13
CA ALA A 114 7.13 -11.85 -19.87
C ALA A 114 7.50 -11.64 -21.35
N LEU A 115 8.68 -11.07 -21.63
CA LEU A 115 9.18 -10.92 -23.00
C LEU A 115 9.42 -12.27 -23.69
N SER A 116 9.95 -13.25 -22.95
CA SER A 116 10.14 -14.60 -23.52
C SER A 116 8.81 -15.23 -23.93
N ILE A 117 7.76 -15.09 -23.12
CA ILE A 117 6.41 -15.56 -23.47
C ILE A 117 5.91 -14.84 -24.73
N TYR A 118 6.05 -13.51 -24.78
CA TYR A 118 5.68 -12.71 -25.94
C TYR A 118 6.32 -13.20 -27.24
N PHE A 119 7.64 -13.46 -27.22
CA PHE A 119 8.35 -13.91 -28.42
C PHE A 119 8.09 -15.38 -28.81
N ILE A 120 7.77 -16.24 -27.82
CA ILE A 120 7.52 -17.66 -28.09
C ILE A 120 6.09 -17.87 -28.60
N ASP A 121 5.11 -17.24 -27.96
CA ASP A 121 3.70 -17.45 -28.28
C ASP A 121 3.27 -16.70 -29.55
N GLY A 122 3.77 -15.50 -29.78
CA GLY A 122 3.54 -14.69 -30.98
C GLY A 122 2.08 -14.33 -31.29
N GLY A 123 1.13 -14.82 -30.48
CA GLY A 123 -0.31 -14.62 -30.68
C GLY A 123 -0.96 -13.64 -29.68
N ILE A 124 -0.23 -13.27 -28.62
CA ILE A 124 -0.73 -12.37 -27.59
C ILE A 124 -0.08 -10.99 -27.75
N ASP A 125 -0.90 -9.94 -27.80
CA ASP A 125 -0.41 -8.57 -27.91
C ASP A 125 0.43 -8.14 -26.69
N LEU A 126 1.43 -7.29 -26.93
CA LEU A 126 2.32 -6.80 -25.87
C LEU A 126 1.57 -6.15 -24.69
N PRO A 127 0.53 -5.31 -24.89
CA PRO A 127 -0.26 -4.77 -23.79
C PRO A 127 -0.93 -5.87 -22.94
N MET A 128 -1.40 -6.94 -23.55
CA MET A 128 -1.99 -8.07 -22.83
C MET A 128 -0.94 -8.79 -21.98
N ILE A 129 0.26 -9.02 -22.51
CA ILE A 129 1.40 -9.61 -21.76
C ILE A 129 1.78 -8.71 -20.57
N VAL A 130 1.80 -7.40 -20.75
CA VAL A 130 2.05 -6.44 -19.67
C VAL A 130 0.95 -6.54 -18.60
N GLY A 131 -0.30 -6.67 -19.00
CA GLY A 131 -1.42 -6.92 -18.08
C GLY A 131 -1.24 -8.21 -17.29
N ILE A 132 -0.91 -9.31 -17.94
CA ILE A 132 -0.62 -10.60 -17.31
C ILE A 132 0.55 -10.49 -16.33
N LEU A 133 1.64 -9.82 -16.72
CA LEU A 133 2.79 -9.59 -15.85
C LEU A 133 2.38 -8.85 -14.58
N TYR A 134 1.68 -7.72 -14.71
CA TYR A 134 1.25 -6.97 -13.53
C TYR A 134 0.23 -7.72 -12.66
N GLY A 135 -0.63 -8.53 -13.27
CA GLY A 135 -1.53 -9.43 -12.55
C GLY A 135 -0.77 -10.50 -11.77
N ALA A 136 0.18 -11.17 -12.40
CA ALA A 136 0.98 -12.24 -11.78
C ALA A 136 1.82 -11.75 -10.59
N VAL A 137 2.32 -10.51 -10.65
CA VAL A 137 3.07 -9.89 -9.54
C VAL A 137 2.20 -9.00 -8.64
N THR A 138 0.88 -9.00 -8.83
CA THR A 138 -0.11 -8.22 -8.06
C THR A 138 0.19 -6.70 -8.03
N ASN A 139 0.74 -6.15 -9.10
CA ASN A 139 1.15 -4.75 -9.22
C ASN A 139 0.03 -3.88 -9.82
N THR A 140 -0.97 -3.54 -9.02
CA THR A 140 -2.08 -2.68 -9.44
C THR A 140 -1.64 -1.26 -9.88
N PRO A 141 -0.68 -0.59 -9.21
CA PRO A 141 -0.19 0.71 -9.67
C PRO A 141 0.49 0.65 -11.04
N GLY A 142 1.23 -0.42 -11.30
CA GLY A 142 1.84 -0.65 -12.61
C GLY A 142 0.80 -0.79 -13.71
N LEU A 143 -0.32 -1.49 -13.43
CA LEU A 143 -1.45 -1.56 -14.35
C LEU A 143 -1.99 -0.17 -14.69
N GLY A 144 -2.20 0.68 -13.67
CA GLY A 144 -2.71 2.05 -13.87
C GLY A 144 -1.76 2.89 -14.74
N ALA A 145 -0.46 2.83 -14.47
CA ALA A 145 0.55 3.54 -15.25
C ALA A 145 0.62 3.04 -16.70
N ALA A 146 0.53 1.71 -16.91
CA ALA A 146 0.52 1.13 -18.25
C ALA A 146 -0.75 1.48 -19.03
N GLN A 147 -1.90 1.51 -18.36
CA GLN A 147 -3.15 1.97 -18.97
C GLN A 147 -3.05 3.42 -19.43
N GLU A 148 -2.45 4.28 -18.61
CA GLU A 148 -2.24 5.68 -18.97
C GLU A 148 -1.30 5.82 -20.18
N ALA A 149 -0.20 5.08 -20.21
CA ALA A 149 0.70 5.05 -21.36
C ALA A 149 -0.02 4.59 -22.65
N LEU A 150 -0.91 3.58 -22.57
CA LEU A 150 -1.71 3.12 -23.71
C LEU A 150 -2.72 4.18 -24.20
N ASN A 151 -3.30 4.94 -23.27
CA ASN A 151 -4.19 6.06 -23.63
C ASN A 151 -3.43 7.16 -24.41
N GLN A 152 -2.21 7.49 -23.98
CA GLN A 152 -1.39 8.53 -24.63
C GLN A 152 -1.04 8.17 -26.08
N ILE A 153 -0.89 6.87 -26.38
CA ILE A 153 -0.65 6.39 -27.76
C ILE A 153 -1.94 6.04 -28.51
N ASN A 154 -3.13 6.33 -27.94
CA ASN A 154 -4.44 6.01 -28.52
C ASN A 154 -4.58 4.52 -28.91
N TYR A 155 -4.10 3.63 -28.05
CA TYR A 155 -4.23 2.19 -28.27
C TYR A 155 -5.70 1.75 -28.26
N THR A 156 -6.13 1.02 -29.29
CA THR A 156 -7.52 0.57 -29.51
C THR A 156 -7.71 -0.96 -29.43
N GLY A 157 -6.69 -1.69 -29.03
CA GLY A 157 -6.76 -3.14 -28.84
C GLY A 157 -7.42 -3.57 -27.55
N ASP A 158 -7.23 -4.83 -27.19
CA ASP A 158 -7.83 -5.43 -26.01
C ASP A 158 -7.43 -4.70 -24.70
N PRO A 159 -8.35 -4.56 -23.74
CA PRO A 159 -8.05 -3.89 -22.48
C PRO A 159 -6.98 -4.63 -21.69
N ILE A 160 -5.88 -3.95 -21.36
CA ILE A 160 -4.79 -4.47 -20.52
C ILE A 160 -5.30 -5.04 -19.18
N ALA A 161 -6.40 -4.49 -18.65
CA ALA A 161 -7.03 -4.94 -17.43
C ALA A 161 -7.55 -6.37 -17.51
N LEU A 162 -7.85 -6.89 -18.69
CA LEU A 162 -8.28 -8.27 -18.90
C LEU A 162 -7.16 -9.25 -18.56
N GLY A 163 -5.96 -9.04 -19.11
CA GLY A 163 -4.77 -9.84 -18.79
C GLY A 163 -4.45 -9.82 -17.31
N TYR A 164 -4.55 -8.62 -16.70
CA TYR A 164 -4.36 -8.45 -15.27
C TYR A 164 -5.36 -9.27 -14.44
N ALA A 165 -6.66 -9.15 -14.73
CA ALA A 165 -7.71 -9.83 -13.99
C ALA A 165 -7.61 -11.37 -14.08
N CYS A 166 -7.22 -11.89 -15.25
CA CYS A 166 -7.00 -13.32 -15.45
C CYS A 166 -5.80 -13.86 -14.68
N ALA A 167 -4.68 -13.12 -14.65
CA ALA A 167 -3.46 -13.57 -14.01
C ALA A 167 -3.43 -13.35 -12.50
N TYR A 168 -4.16 -12.36 -12.00
CA TYR A 168 -4.10 -11.92 -10.61
C TYR A 168 -4.40 -13.03 -9.58
N PRO A 169 -5.49 -13.82 -9.70
CA PRO A 169 -5.78 -14.87 -8.72
C PRO A 169 -4.67 -15.91 -8.64
N LEU A 170 -4.11 -16.30 -9.79
CA LEU A 170 -2.98 -17.23 -9.84
C LEU A 170 -1.70 -16.60 -9.28
N GLY A 171 -1.50 -15.30 -9.50
CA GLY A 171 -0.39 -14.54 -8.93
C GLY A 171 -0.42 -14.57 -7.39
N VAL A 172 -1.58 -14.31 -6.78
CA VAL A 172 -1.74 -14.38 -5.32
C VAL A 172 -1.45 -15.78 -4.78
N VAL A 173 -2.05 -16.81 -5.39
CA VAL A 173 -1.84 -18.20 -4.99
C VAL A 173 -0.37 -18.60 -5.19
N GLY A 174 0.24 -18.19 -6.30
CA GLY A 174 1.65 -18.46 -6.62
C GLY A 174 2.61 -17.84 -5.62
N ILE A 175 2.40 -16.56 -5.25
CA ILE A 175 3.23 -15.87 -4.25
C ILE A 175 3.13 -16.56 -2.89
N ILE A 176 1.92 -16.84 -2.42
CA ILE A 176 1.70 -17.53 -1.14
C ILE A 176 2.31 -18.94 -1.19
N GLY A 177 2.06 -19.66 -2.27
CA GLY A 177 2.59 -21.01 -2.47
C GLY A 177 4.12 -21.02 -2.51
N SER A 178 4.75 -20.04 -3.16
CA SER A 178 6.22 -19.93 -3.20
C SER A 178 6.82 -19.65 -1.83
N ILE A 179 6.20 -18.78 -1.02
CA ILE A 179 6.65 -18.52 0.36
C ILE A 179 6.55 -19.80 1.22
N ILE A 180 5.43 -20.51 1.10
CA ILE A 180 5.24 -21.78 1.80
C ILE A 180 6.27 -22.81 1.33
N ALA A 181 6.48 -22.94 0.02
CA ALA A 181 7.45 -23.88 -0.56
C ALA A 181 8.88 -23.57 -0.07
N ILE A 182 9.31 -22.32 -0.11
CA ILE A 182 10.62 -21.88 0.39
C ILE A 182 10.77 -22.24 1.87
N ARG A 183 9.76 -22.00 2.69
CA ARG A 183 9.78 -22.36 4.12
C ARG A 183 10.02 -23.85 4.33
N TYR A 184 9.34 -24.71 3.56
CA TYR A 184 9.48 -26.17 3.69
C TYR A 184 10.79 -26.67 3.09
N ILE A 185 11.16 -26.22 1.90
CA ILE A 185 12.39 -26.62 1.20
C ILE A 185 13.63 -26.19 2.00
N CYS A 186 13.67 -24.95 2.46
CA CYS A 186 14.79 -24.41 3.24
C CYS A 186 14.70 -24.79 4.74
N ARG A 187 13.66 -25.52 5.17
CA ARG A 187 13.44 -25.92 6.57
C ARG A 187 13.55 -24.76 7.56
N VAL A 188 13.02 -23.59 7.18
CA VAL A 188 13.11 -22.36 7.99
C VAL A 188 12.31 -22.50 9.28
N ASN A 189 13.01 -22.36 10.41
CA ASN A 189 12.39 -22.36 11.74
C ASN A 189 12.08 -20.93 12.17
N LEU A 190 10.83 -20.48 11.96
CA LEU A 190 10.39 -19.12 12.25
C LEU A 190 10.66 -18.69 13.70
N LYS A 191 10.55 -19.60 14.67
CA LYS A 191 10.80 -19.26 16.08
C LYS A 191 12.28 -18.96 16.34
N LYS A 192 13.18 -19.68 15.66
CA LYS A 192 14.62 -19.43 15.78
C LYS A 192 15.01 -18.12 15.12
N GLU A 193 14.51 -17.86 13.91
CA GLU A 193 14.72 -16.60 13.19
C GLU A 193 14.16 -15.39 13.97
N GLU A 194 12.97 -15.52 14.56
CA GLU A 194 12.39 -14.49 15.41
C GLU A 194 13.25 -14.20 16.65
N GLN A 195 13.79 -15.23 17.28
CA GLN A 195 14.71 -15.06 18.42
C GLN A 195 16.03 -14.41 18.00
N GLU A 196 16.60 -14.79 16.87
CA GLU A 196 17.82 -14.18 16.34
C GLU A 196 17.60 -12.70 15.97
N LEU A 197 16.46 -12.37 15.35
CA LEU A 197 16.10 -10.98 15.05
C LEU A 197 15.90 -10.15 16.32
N ASN A 198 15.18 -10.66 17.29
CA ASN A 198 14.97 -10.00 18.57
C ASN A 198 16.28 -9.77 19.33
N THR A 199 17.22 -10.71 19.24
CA THR A 199 18.55 -10.57 19.85
C THR A 199 19.38 -9.51 19.13
N GLN A 200 19.36 -9.47 17.80
CA GLN A 200 20.03 -8.43 17.00
C GLN A 200 19.42 -7.05 17.18
N GLU A 201 18.09 -6.96 17.34
CA GLU A 201 17.42 -5.69 17.66
C GLU A 201 17.70 -5.20 19.09
N ALA A 202 17.85 -6.09 20.03
CA ALA A 202 18.23 -5.76 21.42
C ALA A 202 19.66 -5.21 21.49
N ASP A 203 20.58 -5.75 20.66
CA ASP A 203 21.96 -5.24 20.56
C ASP A 203 22.04 -3.91 19.79
N VAL A 204 21.08 -3.60 18.93
CA VAL A 204 21.15 -2.44 18.02
C VAL A 204 20.44 -1.21 18.56
N LYS A 205 19.47 -1.29 19.45
CA LYS A 205 18.89 -0.09 20.09
C LYS A 205 17.80 -0.42 21.12
N HIS A 206 17.88 0.29 22.21
CA HIS A 206 16.72 0.62 23.04
C HIS A 206 15.60 1.16 22.15
N GLN A 207 14.61 0.33 21.82
CA GLN A 207 13.43 0.83 21.15
C GLN A 207 12.80 1.91 22.06
N PRO A 208 12.49 3.09 21.53
CA PRO A 208 11.86 4.11 22.34
C PRO A 208 10.48 3.58 22.78
N HIS A 209 10.35 3.30 24.05
CA HIS A 209 9.04 2.99 24.64
C HIS A 209 8.24 4.27 24.76
N MET A 210 7.03 4.26 24.19
CA MET A 210 6.12 5.39 24.35
C MET A 210 5.53 5.35 25.78
N LEU A 211 5.85 6.36 26.56
CA LEU A 211 5.33 6.52 27.91
C LEU A 211 4.42 7.76 27.94
N HIS A 212 3.26 7.61 28.54
CA HIS A 212 2.41 8.75 28.92
C HIS A 212 2.73 9.13 30.33
N LEU A 213 3.33 10.30 30.51
CA LEU A 213 3.74 10.81 31.82
C LEU A 213 2.91 12.03 32.16
N GLU A 214 2.43 12.08 33.39
CA GLU A 214 1.82 13.28 33.99
C GLU A 214 2.83 13.98 34.88
N VAL A 215 3.07 15.25 34.61
CA VAL A 215 3.99 16.05 35.40
C VAL A 215 3.25 16.55 36.66
N ARG A 216 3.63 16.03 37.82
CA ARG A 216 3.08 16.41 39.12
C ARG A 216 4.09 17.15 40.02
N ASN A 217 5.36 17.20 39.60
CA ASN A 217 6.43 17.79 40.38
C ASN A 217 6.57 19.27 40.00
N GLU A 218 6.29 20.14 40.94
CA GLU A 218 6.40 21.61 40.77
C GLU A 218 7.83 22.08 40.42
N SER A 219 8.86 21.31 40.79
CA SER A 219 10.25 21.62 40.45
C SER A 219 10.54 21.58 38.95
N ILE A 220 9.63 21.05 38.16
CA ILE A 220 9.72 20.97 36.69
C ILE A 220 9.02 22.16 36.03
N SER A 221 8.16 22.85 36.74
CA SER A 221 7.45 24.03 36.23
C SER A 221 8.42 25.11 35.76
N GLY A 222 8.16 25.71 34.62
CA GLY A 222 9.00 26.76 34.03
C GLY A 222 10.32 26.27 33.40
N LYS A 223 10.63 24.96 33.44
CA LYS A 223 11.85 24.41 32.81
C LYS A 223 11.61 24.01 31.38
N THR A 224 12.62 24.16 30.54
CA THR A 224 12.60 23.66 29.19
C THR A 224 12.76 22.14 29.16
N LEU A 225 12.29 21.47 28.08
CA LEU A 225 12.48 20.04 27.89
C LEU A 225 13.97 19.63 27.94
N LEU A 226 14.86 20.51 27.50
CA LEU A 226 16.30 20.27 27.50
C LEU A 226 16.85 20.25 28.96
N GLN A 227 16.41 21.17 29.80
CA GLN A 227 16.76 21.20 31.20
C GLN A 227 16.19 20.00 31.98
N ILE A 228 14.99 19.54 31.61
CA ILE A 228 14.40 18.33 32.18
C ILE A 228 15.17 17.09 31.81
N LYS A 229 15.63 16.99 30.53
CA LYS A 229 16.50 15.92 30.09
C LYS A 229 17.79 15.83 30.90
N ASP A 230 18.44 16.96 31.11
CA ASP A 230 19.67 17.05 31.92
C ASP A 230 19.42 16.66 33.38
N PHE A 231 18.28 17.10 33.94
CA PHE A 231 17.87 16.75 35.29
C PHE A 231 17.57 15.28 35.51
N LEU A 232 16.96 14.62 34.50
CA LEU A 232 16.63 13.18 34.54
C LEU A 232 17.83 12.27 34.24
N GLY A 233 18.89 12.78 33.65
CA GLY A 233 20.09 12.03 33.30
C GLY A 233 19.83 10.89 32.26
N ARG A 234 18.66 10.87 31.61
CA ARG A 234 18.28 9.87 30.65
C ARG A 234 17.83 10.52 29.35
N PRO A 235 18.25 10.00 28.19
CA PRO A 235 17.79 10.49 26.91
C PRO A 235 16.31 10.14 26.71
N PHE A 236 15.48 11.11 26.44
CA PHE A 236 14.10 10.94 25.99
C PHE A 236 13.77 11.91 24.86
N VAL A 237 12.78 11.55 24.05
CA VAL A 237 12.23 12.40 23.01
C VAL A 237 10.77 12.65 23.34
N CYS A 238 10.42 13.90 23.53
CA CYS A 238 9.03 14.30 23.75
C CYS A 238 8.33 14.47 22.40
N SER A 239 7.35 13.63 22.11
CA SER A 239 6.59 13.69 20.87
C SER A 239 5.36 14.59 20.95
N ARG A 240 4.76 14.72 22.14
CA ARG A 240 3.59 15.57 22.39
C ARG A 240 3.58 16.07 23.83
N ILE A 241 3.13 17.31 24.00
CA ILE A 241 2.86 17.90 25.31
C ILE A 241 1.38 18.28 25.34
N ARG A 242 0.67 17.83 26.38
CA ARG A 242 -0.70 18.24 26.65
C ARG A 242 -0.68 19.19 27.84
N LEU A 243 -0.94 20.46 27.58
CA LEU A 243 -0.94 21.50 28.61
C LEU A 243 -2.28 21.63 29.35
N SER A 244 -3.38 21.20 28.71
CA SER A 244 -4.71 21.15 29.30
C SER A 244 -5.54 20.07 28.60
N LEU A 245 -6.78 19.83 29.07
CA LEU A 245 -7.71 18.89 28.44
C LEU A 245 -8.03 19.25 26.96
N ILE A 246 -7.77 20.47 26.54
CA ILE A 246 -8.16 21.01 25.22
C ILE A 246 -6.94 21.34 24.35
N HIS A 247 -5.75 21.58 24.92
CA HIS A 247 -4.55 21.95 24.17
C HIS A 247 -3.55 20.79 24.08
N ILE A 248 -3.28 20.35 22.84
CA ILE A 248 -2.18 19.45 22.49
C ILE A 248 -1.24 20.26 21.61
N SER A 249 0.02 20.45 22.06
CA SER A 249 1.05 21.09 21.24
C SER A 249 2.16 20.10 20.93
N GLU A 250 2.71 20.19 19.70
CA GLU A 250 3.95 19.51 19.36
C GLU A 250 5.12 20.28 19.95
N PRO A 251 6.12 19.61 20.56
CA PRO A 251 7.25 20.29 21.15
C PRO A 251 8.12 20.93 20.07
N THR A 252 8.23 22.23 20.11
CA THR A 252 9.23 22.97 19.36
C THR A 252 10.54 23.02 20.16
N ARG A 253 11.67 23.40 19.53
CA ARG A 253 12.98 23.51 20.21
C ARG A 253 13.00 24.38 21.49
N ARG A 254 11.95 25.18 21.70
CA ARG A 254 11.83 26.11 22.84
C ARG A 254 10.53 25.91 23.64
N SER A 255 9.98 24.72 23.68
CA SER A 255 8.77 24.46 24.48
C SER A 255 9.09 24.48 25.98
N TYR A 256 8.32 25.27 26.73
CA TYR A 256 8.33 25.28 28.16
C TYR A 256 7.15 24.50 28.71
N ILE A 257 7.31 23.85 29.83
CA ILE A 257 6.23 23.26 30.59
C ILE A 257 5.78 24.30 31.63
N SER A 258 4.56 24.81 31.45
CA SER A 258 3.91 25.74 32.39
C SER A 258 2.81 25.05 33.16
#